data_fd084e51292ea19b41fefe54a68a9753
#
_entry.id   fd084e51292ea19b41fefe54a68a9753
#
_cell.length_a   1.000
_cell.length_b   1.000
_cell.length_c   1.000
_cell.angle_alpha   90.00
_cell.angle_beta   90.00
_cell.angle_gamma   90.00
#
_symmetry.space_group_name_H-M   'P 1'
#
loop_
_entity.id
_entity.type
_entity.pdbx_description
1 polymer ?
#
loop_
_entity_poly.entity_id
_entity_poly.type
_entity_poly.pdbx_seq_one_letter_code
_entity_poly.pdbx_strand_id
1 'polypeptide(L)' 'MRQWIHIGAVVFCVVLAACNGDKPKELLETAELEERQHNVVHAKQLYEDLVRLYPDSQQAETARARLASLIQSQ' A
#
# COMPACT_ATOMS: atom_id res chain seq x y z
N MET A 1 4.61 -33.10 20.39
CA MET A 1 4.35 -33.04 18.95
C MET A 1 3.06 -32.30 18.60
N ARG A 2 1.97 -32.61 19.28
CA ARG A 2 0.69 -31.96 18.99
C ARG A 2 0.72 -30.45 19.25
N GLN A 3 1.46 -30.05 20.26
CA GLN A 3 1.54 -28.64 20.65
C GLN A 3 2.21 -27.79 19.56
N TRP A 4 3.10 -28.37 18.82
CA TRP A 4 3.80 -27.67 17.75
C TRP A 4 2.85 -27.19 16.68
N ILE A 5 1.89 -28.03 16.32
CA ILE A 5 0.93 -27.72 15.28
C ILE A 5 0.05 -26.54 15.69
N HIS A 6 -0.35 -26.50 16.96
CA HIS A 6 -1.19 -25.42 17.47
C HIS A 6 -0.46 -24.08 17.46
N ILE A 7 0.80 -24.09 17.86
CA ILE A 7 1.60 -22.89 17.89
C ILE A 7 1.77 -22.32 16.50
N GLY A 8 2.05 -23.19 15.54
CA GLY A 8 2.20 -22.76 14.16
C GLY A 8 0.94 -22.13 13.60
N ALA A 9 -0.20 -22.71 13.90
CA ALA A 9 -1.48 -22.18 13.42
C ALA A 9 -1.77 -20.80 14.00
N VAL A 10 -1.48 -20.61 15.28
CA VAL A 10 -1.71 -19.31 15.93
C VAL A 10 -0.83 -18.23 15.31
N VAL A 11 0.45 -18.53 15.09
CA VAL A 11 1.37 -17.58 14.49
C VAL A 11 0.93 -17.19 13.08
N PHE A 12 0.47 -18.16 12.32
CA PHE A 12 0.01 -17.91 10.97
C PHE A 12 -1.19 -16.96 10.95
N CYS A 13 -2.14 -17.15 11.87
CA CYS A 13 -3.31 -16.28 11.95
C CYS A 13 -2.92 -14.84 12.30
N VAL A 14 -1.97 -14.67 13.20
CA VAL A 14 -1.51 -13.34 13.61
C VAL A 14 -0.88 -12.61 12.41
N VAL A 15 -0.08 -13.31 11.62
CA VAL A 15 0.56 -12.71 10.46
C VAL A 15 -0.49 -12.26 9.44
N LEU A 16 -1.51 -13.07 9.19
CA LEU A 16 -2.58 -12.71 8.27
C LEU A 16 -3.33 -11.47 8.75
N ALA A 17 -3.63 -11.41 10.03
CA ALA A 17 -4.34 -10.25 10.58
C ALA A 17 -3.52 -8.98 10.43
N ALA A 18 -2.21 -9.05 10.65
CA ALA A 18 -1.33 -7.90 10.53
C ALA A 18 -1.29 -7.40 9.08
N CYS A 19 -1.29 -8.31 8.11
CA CYS A 19 -1.22 -7.93 6.70
C CYS A 19 -2.48 -7.24 6.21
N ASN A 20 -3.63 -7.50 6.83
CA ASN A 20 -4.89 -6.94 6.37
C ASN A 20 -5.17 -5.53 6.87
N GLY A 21 -4.36 -5.01 7.79
CA GLY A 21 -4.67 -3.75 8.46
C GLY A 21 -4.21 -2.48 7.76
N ASP A 22 -3.26 -2.56 6.81
CA ASP A 22 -2.57 -1.38 6.30
C ASP A 22 -2.62 -1.25 4.79
N LYS A 23 -3.79 -1.46 4.19
CA LYS A 23 -3.92 -1.38 2.74
C LYS A 23 -3.53 -0.02 2.15
N PRO A 24 -4.01 1.10 2.72
CA PRO A 24 -3.59 2.40 2.17
C PRO A 24 -2.08 2.62 2.25
N LYS A 25 -1.46 2.18 3.33
CA LYS A 25 -0.02 2.31 3.49
C LYS A 25 0.72 1.47 2.45
N GLU A 26 0.26 0.24 2.22
CA GLU A 26 0.88 -0.62 1.22
C GLU A 26 0.79 -0.01 -0.18
N LEU A 27 -0.37 0.53 -0.53
CA LEU A 27 -0.54 1.17 -1.83
C LEU A 27 0.40 2.35 -1.99
N LEU A 28 0.52 3.17 -0.95
CA LEU A 28 1.40 4.33 -1.01
C LEU A 28 2.85 3.90 -1.17
N GLU A 29 3.30 2.93 -0.38
CA GLU A 29 4.69 2.47 -0.45
C GLU A 29 5.01 1.88 -1.81
N THR A 30 4.08 1.10 -2.37
CA THR A 30 4.29 0.51 -3.68
C THR A 30 4.35 1.59 -4.75
N ALA A 31 3.44 2.58 -4.67
CA ALA A 31 3.45 3.67 -5.64
C ALA A 31 4.77 4.45 -5.58
N GLU A 32 5.26 4.72 -4.38
CA GLU A 32 6.52 5.43 -4.22
C GLU A 32 7.69 4.62 -4.76
N LEU A 33 7.67 3.32 -4.56
CA LEU A 33 8.70 2.44 -5.11
C LEU A 33 8.69 2.49 -6.64
N GLU A 34 7.50 2.39 -7.24
CA GLU A 34 7.38 2.46 -8.68
C GLU A 34 7.87 3.79 -9.22
N GLU A 35 7.59 4.87 -8.50
CA GLU A 35 8.06 6.20 -8.91
C GLU A 35 9.59 6.25 -8.88
N ARG A 36 10.21 5.70 -7.85
CA ARG A 36 11.67 5.68 -7.76
C ARG A 36 12.31 4.83 -8.85
N GLN A 37 11.60 3.84 -9.36
CA GLN A 37 12.08 2.99 -10.44
C GLN A 37 11.72 3.55 -11.82
N HIS A 38 11.18 4.76 -11.85
CA HIS A 38 10.80 5.45 -13.09
C HIS A 38 9.64 4.79 -13.82
N ASN A 39 8.84 4.00 -13.10
CA ASN A 39 7.60 3.46 -13.64
C ASN A 39 6.46 4.44 -13.36
N VAL A 40 6.52 5.61 -13.99
CA VAL A 40 5.64 6.72 -13.66
C VAL A 40 4.17 6.40 -13.94
N VAL A 41 3.89 5.73 -15.05
CA VAL A 41 2.51 5.39 -15.40
C VAL A 41 1.90 4.48 -14.34
N HIS A 42 2.65 3.46 -13.91
CA HIS A 42 2.17 2.54 -12.89
C HIS A 42 2.04 3.23 -11.53
N ALA A 43 2.99 4.09 -11.20
CA ALA A 43 2.93 4.86 -9.95
C ALA A 43 1.66 5.72 -9.92
N LYS A 44 1.36 6.40 -11.02
CA LYS A 44 0.13 7.21 -11.11
C LYS A 44 -1.11 6.38 -10.86
N GLN A 45 -1.19 5.20 -11.48
CA GLN A 45 -2.35 4.34 -11.28
C GLN A 45 -2.52 3.94 -9.82
N LEU A 46 -1.41 3.63 -9.15
CA LEU A 46 -1.47 3.24 -7.76
C LEU A 46 -1.89 4.40 -6.85
N TYR A 47 -1.37 5.60 -7.12
CA TYR A 47 -1.81 6.78 -6.38
C TYR A 47 -3.29 7.07 -6.62
N GLU A 48 -3.76 6.93 -7.85
CA GLU A 48 -5.17 7.14 -8.18
C GLU A 48 -6.06 6.12 -7.48
N ASP A 49 -5.63 4.86 -7.46
CA ASP A 49 -6.36 3.81 -6.76
C ASP A 49 -6.46 4.13 -5.26
N LEU A 50 -5.37 4.61 -4.69
CA LEU A 50 -5.34 4.95 -3.27
C LEU A 50 -6.36 6.05 -2.96
N VAL A 51 -6.41 7.09 -3.77
CA VAL A 51 -7.37 8.18 -3.57
C VAL A 51 -8.81 7.69 -3.76
N ARG A 52 -9.02 6.82 -4.73
CA ARG A 52 -10.35 6.31 -5.03
C ARG A 52 -10.87 5.36 -3.96
N LEU A 53 -10.01 4.45 -3.49
CA LEU A 53 -10.41 3.41 -2.56
C LEU A 53 -10.40 3.86 -1.11
N TYR A 54 -9.48 4.75 -0.76
CA TYR A 54 -9.28 5.18 0.62
C TYR A 54 -9.19 6.70 0.72
N PRO A 55 -10.26 7.42 0.29
CA PRO A 55 -10.17 8.88 0.14
C PRO A 55 -9.95 9.65 1.43
N ASP A 56 -10.31 9.05 2.57
CA ASP A 56 -10.21 9.73 3.85
C ASP A 56 -8.90 9.44 4.58
N SER A 57 -8.01 8.66 3.99
CA SER A 57 -6.76 8.30 4.64
C SER A 57 -5.72 9.40 4.49
N GLN A 58 -4.77 9.45 5.43
CA GLN A 58 -3.63 10.34 5.31
C GLN A 58 -2.81 10.02 4.07
N GLN A 59 -2.73 8.74 3.74
CA GLN A 59 -2.01 8.30 2.55
C GLN A 59 -2.63 8.85 1.27
N ALA A 60 -3.95 9.01 1.25
CA ALA A 60 -4.61 9.59 0.09
C ALA A 60 -4.21 11.05 -0.11
N GLU A 61 -4.02 11.81 0.98
CA GLU A 61 -3.54 13.17 0.87
C GLU A 61 -2.15 13.23 0.24
N THR A 62 -1.27 12.35 0.69
CA THR A 62 0.07 12.25 0.09
C THR A 62 -0.04 11.87 -1.39
N ALA A 63 -0.91 10.93 -1.70
CA ALA A 63 -1.11 10.50 -3.09
C ALA A 63 -1.58 11.65 -3.99
N ARG A 64 -2.49 12.49 -3.49
CA ARG A 64 -2.96 13.64 -4.27
C ARG A 64 -1.81 14.61 -4.55
N ALA A 65 -0.96 14.85 -3.56
CA ALA A 65 0.19 15.72 -3.75
C ALA A 65 1.17 15.14 -4.77
N ARG A 66 1.43 13.84 -4.70
CA ARG A 66 2.32 13.20 -5.66
C ARG A 66 1.75 13.21 -7.06
N LEU A 67 0.43 12.98 -7.19
CA LEU A 67 -0.22 13.03 -8.49
C LEU A 67 -0.07 14.40 -9.13
N ALA A 68 -0.29 15.46 -8.35
CA ALA A 68 -0.13 16.80 -8.87
C ALA A 68 1.29 17.04 -9.37
N SER A 69 2.28 16.58 -8.62
CA SER A 69 3.67 16.70 -9.00
C SER A 69 3.99 15.95 -10.28
N LEU A 70 3.49 14.72 -10.40
CA LEU A 70 3.75 13.89 -11.58
C LEU A 70 3.10 14.47 -12.83
N ILE A 71 1.91 15.03 -12.70
CA ILE A 71 1.23 15.66 -13.83
C ILE A 71 2.00 16.87 -14.31
N GLN A 72 2.53 17.68 -13.39
CA GLN A 72 3.28 18.88 -13.78
C GLN A 72 4.61 18.55 -14.44
N SER A 73 5.22 17.43 -14.07
CA SER A 73 6.54 17.08 -14.58
C SER A 73 6.48 16.42 -15.96
N GLN A 74 5.29 16.09 -16.44
CA GLN A 74 5.11 15.56 -17.77
C GLN A 74 4.73 16.67 -18.72
#